data_db0abe1b005486a3d9e2b7bf2f907dae
#
_entry.id   db0abe1b005486a3d9e2b7bf2f907dae
#
_cell.length_a   1.000
_cell.length_b   1.000
_cell.length_c   1.000
_cell.angle_alpha   90.00
_cell.angle_beta   90.00
_cell.angle_gamma   90.00
#
_symmetry.space_group_name_H-M   'P 1'
#
loop_
_entity.id
_entity.type
_entity.pdbx_description
1 polymer ?
#
loop_
_entity_poly.entity_id
_entity_poly.type
_entity_poly.pdbx_seq_one_letter_code
_entity_poly.pdbx_strand_id
1 'polypeptide(L)'
;MSDNFNPYHKWLGIPENQQPPDHYCLLGIERFEEDPEVIAHAADQRMGHIKSFQAGPHAHFSQIILNEVAIGRACLLNPRLRDRKSVV
;
A
#
# COMPACT_ATOMS: atom_id res chain seq x y z
N MET A 1 25.95 -5.46 -3.33
CA MET A 1 25.53 -5.52 -3.42
C MET A 1 24.66 -5.54 -2.95
N SER A 2 24.27 -5.55 -2.87
CA SER A 2 23.51 -5.61 -2.41
C SER A 2 22.77 -4.93 -1.75
N ASP A 3 22.68 -3.99 -1.69
CA ASP A 3 21.96 -3.26 -1.10
C ASP A 3 20.81 -2.94 -1.76
N ASN A 4 20.27 -3.60 -2.73
CA ASN A 4 19.11 -3.33 -3.47
C ASN A 4 17.89 -3.87 -2.83
N PHE A 5 17.67 -3.67 -1.54
CA PHE A 5 16.46 -4.13 -0.89
C PHE A 5 15.28 -3.30 -1.35
N ASN A 6 14.31 -3.95 -1.94
CA ASN A 6 13.12 -3.28 -2.45
C ASN A 6 11.93 -3.80 -1.63
N PRO A 7 11.43 -3.03 -0.66
CA PRO A 7 10.36 -3.52 0.20
C PRO A 7 9.06 -3.76 -0.55
N TYR A 8 8.78 -3.01 -1.60
CA TYR A 8 7.57 -3.26 -2.37
C TYR A 8 7.61 -4.64 -2.98
N HIS A 9 8.75 -5.02 -3.52
CA HIS A 9 8.87 -6.33 -4.14
C HIS A 9 8.98 -7.44 -3.09
N LYS A 10 9.84 -7.22 -2.11
CA LYS A 10 10.14 -8.28 -1.14
C LYS A 10 8.97 -8.54 -0.20
N TRP A 11 8.31 -7.50 0.23
CA TRP A 11 7.25 -7.66 1.22
C TRP A 11 5.87 -7.73 0.61
N LEU A 12 5.65 -7.04 -0.51
CA LEU A 12 4.32 -6.97 -1.08
C LEU A 12 4.19 -7.68 -2.42
N GLY A 13 5.30 -8.16 -2.96
CA GLY A 13 5.26 -8.88 -4.23
C GLY A 13 4.99 -8.01 -5.43
N ILE A 14 5.25 -6.72 -5.34
CA ILE A 14 5.00 -5.79 -6.43
C ILE A 14 6.21 -5.72 -7.33
N PRO A 15 6.07 -6.03 -8.63
CA PRO A 15 7.22 -5.98 -9.54
C PRO A 15 7.74 -4.56 -9.70
N GLU A 16 9.01 -4.47 -10.05
CA GLU A 16 9.61 -3.16 -10.18
C GLU A 16 8.96 -2.32 -11.26
N ASN A 17 8.46 -2.95 -12.31
CA ASN A 17 7.84 -2.19 -13.38
C ASN A 17 6.48 -1.63 -13.00
N GLN A 18 5.97 -1.96 -11.82
CA GLN A 18 4.73 -1.39 -11.33
C GLN A 18 4.96 -0.42 -10.19
N GLN A 19 6.18 -0.03 -10.00
CA GLN A 19 6.52 0.91 -8.93
C GLN A 19 6.76 2.29 -9.50
N PRO A 20 6.37 3.31 -8.79
CA PRO A 20 5.71 3.22 -7.47
C PRO A 20 4.27 2.74 -7.63
N PRO A 21 3.79 1.92 -6.70
CA PRO A 21 2.45 1.36 -6.82
C PRO A 21 1.38 2.41 -6.56
N ASP A 22 0.26 2.27 -7.25
CA ASP A 22 -0.87 3.11 -6.90
C ASP A 22 -1.53 2.54 -5.64
N HIS A 23 -2.56 3.21 -5.16
CA HIS A 23 -3.18 2.79 -3.91
C HIS A 23 -3.79 1.38 -4.03
N TYR A 24 -4.38 1.07 -5.15
CA TYR A 24 -4.98 -0.25 -5.33
C TYR A 24 -3.91 -1.34 -5.31
N CYS A 25 -2.83 -1.12 -6.03
CA CYS A 25 -1.75 -2.08 -6.08
C CYS A 25 -1.10 -2.23 -4.72
N LEU A 26 -0.91 -1.13 -4.02
CA LEU A 26 -0.28 -1.14 -2.71
C LEU A 26 -1.09 -1.95 -1.71
N LEU A 27 -2.40 -1.84 -1.75
CA LEU A 27 -3.25 -2.60 -0.86
C LEU A 27 -3.53 -4.01 -1.37
N GLY A 28 -3.15 -4.31 -2.59
CA GLY A 28 -3.34 -5.65 -3.14
C GLY A 28 -4.76 -5.93 -3.58
N ILE A 29 -5.49 -4.91 -3.99
CA ILE A 29 -6.86 -5.08 -4.47
C ILE A 29 -6.92 -4.72 -5.94
N GLU A 30 -8.05 -5.05 -6.54
CA GLU A 30 -8.24 -4.74 -7.94
C GLU A 30 -8.41 -3.26 -8.15
N ARG A 31 -8.00 -2.83 -9.34
CA ARG A 31 -8.14 -1.45 -9.67
C ARG A 31 -9.58 -1.06 -9.68
N PHE A 32 -9.89 0.11 -9.12
CA PHE A 32 -11.25 0.64 -9.05
C PHE A 32 -12.17 -0.15 -8.14
N GLU A 33 -11.60 -0.95 -7.23
CA GLU A 33 -12.42 -1.59 -6.21
C GLU A 33 -13.15 -0.52 -5.41
N GLU A 34 -14.46 -0.66 -5.24
CA GLU A 34 -15.25 0.35 -4.58
C GLU A 34 -15.82 -0.09 -3.24
N ASP A 35 -15.76 -1.35 -2.93
CA ASP A 35 -16.34 -1.85 -1.69
C ASP A 35 -15.47 -1.42 -0.51
N PRO A 36 -16.01 -0.56 0.39
CA PRO A 36 -15.19 -0.09 1.50
C PRO A 36 -14.74 -1.21 2.44
N GLU A 37 -15.52 -2.26 2.57
CA GLU A 37 -15.10 -3.37 3.42
C GLU A 37 -13.91 -4.10 2.83
N VAL A 38 -13.90 -4.28 1.51
CA VAL A 38 -12.77 -4.92 0.85
C VAL A 38 -11.52 -4.06 1.00
N ILE A 39 -11.67 -2.76 0.81
CA ILE A 39 -10.55 -1.84 0.92
C ILE A 39 -10.00 -1.84 2.35
N ALA A 40 -10.87 -1.73 3.33
CA ALA A 40 -10.43 -1.67 4.72
C ALA A 40 -9.76 -2.97 5.14
N HIS A 41 -10.32 -4.09 4.73
CA HIS A 41 -9.77 -5.39 5.09
C HIS A 41 -8.38 -5.57 4.46
N ALA A 42 -8.25 -5.19 3.20
CA ALA A 42 -6.97 -5.31 2.52
C ALA A 42 -5.91 -4.43 3.19
N ALA A 43 -6.30 -3.21 3.55
CA ALA A 43 -5.36 -2.32 4.22
C ALA A 43 -4.93 -2.87 5.57
N ASP A 44 -5.88 -3.43 6.32
CA ASP A 44 -5.55 -4.02 7.61
C ASP A 44 -4.58 -5.18 7.46
N GLN A 45 -4.80 -6.01 6.46
CA GLN A 45 -3.90 -7.13 6.23
C GLN A 45 -2.50 -6.67 5.85
N ARG A 46 -2.43 -5.65 4.99
CA ARG A 46 -1.13 -5.12 4.63
C ARG A 46 -0.42 -4.51 5.82
N MET A 47 -1.15 -3.75 6.62
CA MET A 47 -0.55 -3.12 7.79
C MET A 47 -0.03 -4.15 8.77
N GLY A 48 -0.80 -5.20 9.02
CA GLY A 48 -0.35 -6.26 9.92
C GLY A 48 0.89 -6.96 9.41
N HIS A 49 0.92 -7.23 8.11
CA HIS A 49 2.07 -7.86 7.50
C HIS A 49 3.31 -6.99 7.62
N ILE A 50 3.17 -5.71 7.30
CA ILE A 50 4.31 -4.80 7.32
C ILE A 50 4.79 -4.55 8.75
N LYS A 51 3.86 -4.49 9.70
CA LYS A 51 4.26 -4.29 11.09
C LYS A 51 5.17 -5.40 11.59
N SER A 52 5.04 -6.59 11.05
CA SER A 52 5.88 -7.68 11.50
C SER A 52 7.36 -7.45 11.19
N PHE A 53 7.67 -6.48 10.33
CA PHE A 53 9.05 -6.17 9.99
C PHE A 53 9.62 -5.02 10.79
N GLN A 54 8.85 -4.46 11.72
CA GLN A 54 9.32 -3.27 12.45
C GLN A 54 10.46 -3.58 13.40
N ALA A 55 10.60 -4.82 13.80
CA ALA A 55 11.69 -5.20 14.70
C ALA A 55 12.93 -5.64 13.93
N GLY A 56 12.89 -5.66 12.61
CA GLY A 56 13.99 -6.18 11.83
C GLY A 56 14.93 -5.11 11.33
N PRO A 57 15.89 -5.52 10.50
CA PRO A 57 16.90 -4.56 10.02
C PRO A 57 16.38 -3.51 9.07
N HIS A 58 15.19 -3.72 8.51
CA HIS A 58 14.62 -2.76 7.57
C HIS A 58 13.41 -2.06 8.18
N ALA A 59 13.48 -1.79 9.48
CA ALA A 59 12.35 -1.22 10.19
C ALA A 59 11.89 0.10 9.61
N HIS A 60 12.82 0.93 9.15
CA HIS A 60 12.39 2.23 8.64
C HIS A 60 11.62 2.10 7.32
N PHE A 61 11.91 1.09 6.52
CA PHE A 61 11.09 0.84 5.33
C PHE A 61 9.69 0.43 5.74
N SER A 62 9.58 -0.35 6.80
CA SER A 62 8.29 -0.74 7.32
C SER A 62 7.45 0.49 7.67
N GLN A 63 8.04 1.45 8.34
CA GLN A 63 7.32 2.65 8.72
C GLN A 63 6.88 3.45 7.49
N ILE A 64 7.74 3.56 6.49
CA ILE A 64 7.40 4.28 5.28
C ILE A 64 6.22 3.63 4.58
N ILE A 65 6.25 2.30 4.45
CA ILE A 65 5.18 1.61 3.76
C ILE A 65 3.89 1.63 4.56
N LEU A 66 3.98 1.55 5.89
CA LEU A 66 2.79 1.68 6.72
C LEU A 66 2.11 3.02 6.49
N ASN A 67 2.89 4.08 6.40
CA ASN A 67 2.33 5.39 6.12
C ASN A 67 1.66 5.42 4.77
N GLU A 68 2.29 4.81 3.77
CA GLU A 68 1.71 4.80 2.44
C GLU A 68 0.41 4.01 2.39
N VAL A 69 0.38 2.88 3.09
CA VAL A 69 -0.84 2.08 3.13
C VAL A 69 -1.95 2.85 3.83
N ALA A 70 -1.63 3.54 4.91
CA ALA A 70 -2.62 4.32 5.63
C ALA A 70 -3.18 5.44 4.76
N ILE A 71 -2.31 6.11 4.01
CA ILE A 71 -2.74 7.16 3.12
C ILE A 71 -3.62 6.59 2.00
N GLY A 72 -3.20 5.46 1.44
CA GLY A 72 -3.98 4.83 0.39
C GLY A 72 -5.36 4.41 0.88
N ARG A 73 -5.41 3.85 2.07
CA ARG A 73 -6.69 3.46 2.66
C ARG A 73 -7.60 4.67 2.81
N ALA A 74 -7.07 5.75 3.36
CA ALA A 74 -7.87 6.95 3.56
C ALA A 74 -8.37 7.51 2.25
N CYS A 75 -7.50 7.53 1.23
CA CYS A 75 -7.90 8.04 -0.08
C CYS A 75 -8.99 7.19 -0.72
N LEU A 76 -8.84 5.89 -0.64
CA LEU A 76 -9.79 5.01 -1.32
C LEU A 76 -11.11 4.92 -0.58
N LEU A 77 -11.10 5.12 0.74
CA LEU A 77 -12.33 5.07 1.51
C LEU A 77 -13.06 6.41 1.52
N ASN A 78 -12.42 7.46 1.04
CA ASN A 78 -13.02 8.78 1.00
C ASN A 78 -13.52 9.06 -0.41
N PRO A 79 -14.84 9.04 -0.64
CA PRO A 79 -15.35 9.21 -2.00
C PRO A 79 -14.93 10.53 -2.63
N ARG A 80 -14.76 11.56 -1.84
CA ARG A 80 -14.35 12.85 -2.40
C ARG A 80 -12.96 12.80 -2.96
N LEU A 81 -12.04 12.13 -2.26
CA LEU A 81 -10.69 12.02 -2.75
C LEU A 81 -10.60 11.08 -3.94
N ARG A 82 -11.40 10.03 -3.92
CA ARG A 82 -11.38 9.07 -4.99
C ARG A 82 -11.89 9.67 -6.29
N ASP A 83 -12.85 10.58 -6.18
CA ASP A 83 -13.45 11.18 -7.35
C ASP A 83 -12.73 12.41 -7.85
N ARG A 84 -11.63 12.79 -7.24
CA ARG A 84 -10.95 13.99 -7.64
C ARG A 84 -10.58 14.01 -9.08
N LYS A 85 -10.19 12.88 -9.60
CA LYS A 85 -9.76 12.85 -10.95
C LYS A 85 -10.86 13.17 -11.89
N SER A 86 -12.07 12.80 -11.57
CA SER A 86 -13.13 13.02 -12.49
C SER A 86 -13.68 14.43 -12.43
N VAL A 87 -13.27 15.19 -11.49
CA VAL A 87 -13.73 16.53 -11.38
C VAL A 87 -13.06 17.45 -12.34
N VAL A 88 -11.92 17.10 -12.76
CA VAL A 88 -11.18 17.97 -13.63
C VAL A 88 -11.79 18.15 -15.02
#